data_dfc33d3e658090bece79b2574caa10e8
#
_entry.id   dfc33d3e658090bece79b2574caa10e8
#
_cell.length_a   1.000
_cell.length_b   1.000
_cell.length_c   1.000
_cell.angle_alpha   90.00
_cell.angle_beta   90.00
_cell.angle_gamma   90.00
#
_symmetry.space_group_name_H-M   'P 1'
#
loop_
_entity.id
_entity.type
_entity.pdbx_description
1 polymer ?
#
loop_
_entity_poly.entity_id
_entity_poly.type
_entity_poly.pdbx_seq_one_letter_code
_entity_poly.pdbx_strand_id
1 'polypeptide(L)'
;MKLELLKTSAIATGIGLAIASMGAQGATQPSLTTAGASATAKFMGGATVNDGASYLAEVPAEVAADFVATIAPAAGDVGKEGGIVVIAEVGDLGFFIKLSGGIWIPWDGSSILPTVTKTLTASESVNVLDDLVGNDTALAGLTIKAFVGYYTGAASAATITYTALPMEMKIAEKAASSCPTNTTSLAGVTFAGKPVCQLPTADPILSDTHLTNNFSYFFDGNVFVGADADTAVADKVKLTIDAGTTIFATEGAAALTVRRGGMIFANGSKDHPIIMTSELDVEGIDALNTRGAWGGLVVSGSATLNSADGFGVNEGVGDTYGGGTSPRDNDNSGALTYLQIKYAGYAFSPTNELNSLALSGVGNSTIVDFVQTHNGADDGIEFYGGTVNAKHLLTTGTDDDALDWVLGYSGKLQHILVDQTNSGDNCIEADNLSANPTATPRSMPSVSNLTCVGSSGMSSKGHAFELKAGTGMKLSNVVLGGEFPAGAEGCIRIAGTDTFTQSGATIAELNGTLEMRDSRITTQCGNNLEGGSVTLSKPVEGPWNASDWYGAQTNSTIGVVDLGGKNGWANGSTLNAIPANIPADAFFDQVDYIGAVKDESSDWTKGWSFTGYK
;
A
#
# COMPACT_ATOMS: atom_id res chain seq x y z
N MET A 1 27.98 -14.91 -22.89
CA MET A 1 28.51 -16.27 -22.67
C MET A 1 29.56 -16.20 -21.55
N LYS A 2 29.20 -15.82 -20.33
CA LYS A 2 30.11 -15.82 -19.16
C LYS A 2 29.38 -15.92 -17.80
N LEU A 3 28.07 -16.08 -17.79
CA LEU A 3 27.28 -16.11 -16.52
C LEU A 3 27.07 -17.53 -15.97
N GLU A 4 27.39 -18.59 -16.71
CA GLU A 4 27.15 -19.96 -16.26
C GLU A 4 28.35 -20.67 -15.62
N LEU A 5 29.54 -20.09 -15.70
CA LEU A 5 30.76 -20.74 -15.18
C LEU A 5 31.09 -20.41 -13.71
N LEU A 6 30.44 -19.40 -13.13
CA LEU A 6 30.64 -19.02 -11.71
C LEU A 6 29.74 -19.79 -10.73
N LYS A 7 28.81 -20.61 -11.21
CA LYS A 7 27.90 -21.42 -10.37
C LYS A 7 28.55 -22.72 -9.83
N THR A 8 29.80 -23.00 -10.10
CA THR A 8 30.44 -24.28 -9.75
C THR A 8 31.69 -24.17 -8.87
N SER A 9 31.98 -23.04 -8.21
CA SER A 9 33.00 -23.03 -7.18
C SER A 9 32.44 -23.52 -5.83
N ALA A 10 33.24 -24.18 -5.03
CA ALA A 10 32.83 -24.77 -3.75
C ALA A 10 32.26 -23.78 -2.74
N ILE A 11 32.45 -22.47 -2.95
CA ILE A 11 31.85 -21.40 -2.14
C ILE A 11 30.49 -20.99 -2.71
N ALA A 12 30.33 -20.95 -4.03
CA ALA A 12 29.03 -20.73 -4.66
C ALA A 12 28.05 -21.91 -4.40
N THR A 13 28.53 -23.12 -4.15
CA THR A 13 27.70 -24.25 -3.70
C THR A 13 27.45 -24.27 -2.20
N GLY A 14 28.28 -23.59 -1.39
CA GLY A 14 28.05 -23.43 0.06
C GLY A 14 27.16 -22.22 0.41
N ILE A 15 27.11 -21.22 -0.47
CA ILE A 15 26.12 -20.12 -0.45
C ILE A 15 24.90 -20.64 -1.23
N GLY A 16 24.23 -21.61 -0.62
CA GLY A 16 22.95 -22.10 -1.16
C GLY A 16 21.99 -20.93 -1.32
N LEU A 17 21.43 -20.78 -2.51
CA LEU A 17 20.43 -19.79 -2.86
C LEU A 17 19.30 -19.77 -1.81
N ALA A 18 19.48 -19.04 -0.73
CA ALA A 18 18.38 -18.55 0.07
C ALA A 18 17.91 -17.24 -0.59
N ILE A 19 17.09 -17.38 -1.63
CA ILE A 19 16.18 -16.32 -2.04
C ILE A 19 15.13 -16.27 -0.93
N ALA A 20 15.42 -15.55 0.14
CA ALA A 20 14.41 -15.17 1.13
C ALA A 20 15.01 -14.18 2.12
N SER A 21 14.35 -13.07 2.25
CA SER A 21 14.48 -11.99 3.23
C SER A 21 15.82 -11.27 3.27
N MET A 22 15.78 -9.98 2.94
CA MET A 22 16.83 -9.03 3.27
C MET A 22 17.10 -9.12 4.77
N GLY A 23 18.35 -9.31 5.18
CA GLY A 23 18.73 -9.19 6.57
C GLY A 23 18.47 -7.75 7.01
N ALA A 24 17.68 -7.56 8.07
CA ALA A 24 17.43 -6.23 8.59
C ALA A 24 18.77 -5.54 8.88
N GLN A 25 18.96 -4.33 8.35
CA GLN A 25 20.17 -3.51 8.57
C GLN A 25 20.43 -3.35 10.07
N GLY A 26 21.68 -3.56 10.49
CA GLY A 26 22.05 -3.54 11.90
C GLY A 26 21.61 -4.74 12.74
N ALA A 27 20.85 -5.69 12.19
CA ALA A 27 20.46 -6.89 12.92
C ALA A 27 21.57 -7.95 12.92
N THR A 28 21.58 -8.79 13.96
CA THR A 28 22.52 -9.92 14.03
C THR A 28 22.17 -10.96 12.96
N GLN A 29 23.10 -11.22 12.06
CA GLN A 29 22.96 -12.21 11.00
C GLN A 29 23.38 -13.61 11.47
N PRO A 30 22.70 -14.68 11.01
CA PRO A 30 23.15 -16.04 11.23
C PRO A 30 24.48 -16.30 10.49
N SER A 31 25.22 -17.31 10.95
CA SER A 31 26.51 -17.66 10.39
C SER A 31 26.56 -19.10 9.89
N LEU A 32 27.32 -19.29 8.80
CA LEU A 32 27.62 -20.58 8.20
C LEU A 32 29.15 -20.77 8.09
N THR A 33 29.57 -21.99 8.01
CA THR A 33 30.94 -22.35 7.59
C THR A 33 30.95 -22.66 6.09
N THR A 34 32.12 -22.58 5.46
CA THR A 34 32.30 -23.01 4.05
C THR A 34 32.01 -24.51 3.83
N ALA A 35 31.91 -25.29 4.91
CA ALA A 35 31.43 -26.68 4.88
C ALA A 35 29.89 -26.79 4.97
N GLY A 36 29.14 -25.66 5.01
CA GLY A 36 27.69 -25.62 5.06
C GLY A 36 27.10 -25.85 6.46
N ALA A 37 27.90 -25.93 7.50
CA ALA A 37 27.42 -26.09 8.87
C ALA A 37 27.09 -24.74 9.53
N SER A 38 26.03 -24.68 10.34
CA SER A 38 25.73 -23.50 11.17
C SER A 38 26.87 -23.27 12.19
N ALA A 39 27.17 -22.00 12.43
CA ALA A 39 28.20 -21.58 13.39
C ALA A 39 27.58 -20.73 14.50
N THR A 40 28.31 -20.54 15.60
CA THR A 40 27.86 -19.73 16.75
C THR A 40 28.36 -18.28 16.70
N ALA A 41 29.18 -17.94 15.71
CA ALA A 41 29.61 -16.56 15.48
C ALA A 41 28.43 -15.66 15.13
N LYS A 42 28.54 -14.39 15.46
CA LYS A 42 27.51 -13.39 15.14
C LYS A 42 28.11 -12.29 14.28
N PHE A 43 27.34 -11.84 13.33
CA PHE A 43 27.70 -10.77 12.41
C PHE A 43 26.60 -9.70 12.45
N MET A 44 27.01 -8.44 12.45
CA MET A 44 26.10 -7.30 12.44
C MET A 44 26.74 -6.19 11.61
N GLY A 45 25.95 -5.41 10.89
CA GLY A 45 26.48 -4.30 10.10
C GLY A 45 25.48 -3.80 9.07
N GLY A 46 25.96 -2.92 8.20
CA GLY A 46 25.17 -2.30 7.14
C GLY A 46 25.81 -1.01 6.66
N ALA A 47 25.09 -0.32 5.76
CA ALA A 47 25.47 0.99 5.28
C ALA A 47 25.13 2.07 6.31
N THR A 48 25.99 3.06 6.47
CA THR A 48 25.81 4.17 7.41
C THR A 48 26.37 5.46 6.84
N VAL A 49 25.81 6.60 7.25
CA VAL A 49 26.31 7.95 6.94
C VAL A 49 26.64 8.72 8.23
N ASN A 50 26.71 8.01 9.36
CA ASN A 50 26.94 8.59 10.69
C ASN A 50 27.71 7.63 11.60
N ASP A 51 28.79 7.04 11.09
CA ASP A 51 29.74 6.17 11.81
C ASP A 51 29.09 4.99 12.55
N GLY A 52 28.01 4.43 11.98
CA GLY A 52 27.32 3.28 12.56
C GLY A 52 26.30 3.61 13.65
N ALA A 53 26.00 4.88 13.89
CA ALA A 53 24.93 5.28 14.82
C ALA A 53 23.54 4.84 14.33
N SER A 54 23.37 4.75 13.03
CA SER A 54 22.20 4.11 12.37
C SER A 54 22.61 3.49 11.04
N TYR A 55 21.81 2.52 10.58
CA TYR A 55 22.04 1.85 9.31
C TYR A 55 20.91 2.14 8.35
N LEU A 56 21.25 2.32 7.06
CA LEU A 56 20.34 2.65 5.98
C LEU A 56 20.25 1.49 4.99
N ALA A 57 19.05 1.18 4.51
CA ALA A 57 18.84 0.21 3.42
C ALA A 57 19.30 0.78 2.07
N GLU A 58 19.18 2.09 1.89
CA GLU A 58 19.62 2.84 0.72
C GLU A 58 20.36 4.10 1.16
N VAL A 59 21.50 4.37 0.55
CA VAL A 59 22.32 5.57 0.82
C VAL A 59 22.20 6.54 -0.35
N PRO A 60 22.06 7.86 -0.10
CA PRO A 60 22.06 8.86 -1.16
C PRO A 60 23.38 8.79 -1.97
N ALA A 61 23.28 8.94 -3.29
CA ALA A 61 24.46 8.84 -4.15
C ALA A 61 25.45 10.01 -3.99
N GLU A 62 24.99 11.14 -3.49
CA GLU A 62 25.78 12.36 -3.24
C GLU A 62 26.40 12.44 -1.85
N VAL A 63 26.09 11.53 -0.96
CA VAL A 63 26.58 11.53 0.44
C VAL A 63 27.65 10.46 0.61
N ALA A 64 28.72 10.81 1.29
CA ALA A 64 29.72 9.82 1.70
C ALA A 64 29.10 8.82 2.67
N ALA A 65 29.22 7.55 2.35
CA ALA A 65 28.67 6.47 3.14
C ALA A 65 29.72 5.40 3.41
N ASP A 66 29.69 4.88 4.62
CA ASP A 66 30.46 3.73 5.03
C ASP A 66 29.63 2.46 4.91
N PHE A 67 30.30 1.36 4.66
CA PHE A 67 29.71 0.04 4.81
C PHE A 67 30.54 -0.74 5.83
N VAL A 68 29.98 -0.93 7.01
CA VAL A 68 30.71 -1.48 8.16
C VAL A 68 30.10 -2.79 8.64
N ALA A 69 30.95 -3.64 9.22
CA ALA A 69 30.50 -4.86 9.87
C ALA A 69 31.23 -5.09 11.19
N THR A 70 30.55 -5.75 12.11
CA THR A 70 31.13 -6.26 13.36
C THR A 70 30.99 -7.77 13.40
N ILE A 71 32.07 -8.46 13.71
CA ILE A 71 32.10 -9.90 13.91
C ILE A 71 32.32 -10.19 15.39
N ALA A 72 31.49 -11.02 15.99
CA ALA A 72 31.75 -11.69 17.23
C ALA A 72 32.10 -13.16 16.92
N PRO A 73 33.39 -13.53 16.85
CA PRO A 73 33.80 -14.89 16.56
C PRO A 73 33.25 -15.89 17.58
N ALA A 74 33.16 -17.15 17.21
CA ALA A 74 32.80 -18.20 18.15
C ALA A 74 33.77 -18.19 19.34
N ALA A 75 33.27 -18.42 20.55
CA ALA A 75 34.08 -18.30 21.79
C ALA A 75 35.35 -19.16 21.75
N GLY A 76 35.31 -20.33 21.10
CA GLY A 76 36.45 -21.20 20.92
C GLY A 76 37.51 -20.72 19.93
N ASP A 77 37.25 -19.64 19.17
CA ASP A 77 38.14 -19.09 18.16
C ASP A 77 38.81 -17.80 18.60
N VAL A 78 38.34 -17.19 19.68
CA VAL A 78 38.95 -16.01 20.27
C VAL A 78 40.33 -16.36 20.81
N GLY A 79 41.33 -15.53 20.50
CA GLY A 79 42.73 -15.72 20.87
C GLY A 79 43.55 -16.59 19.88
N LYS A 80 42.92 -17.15 18.84
CA LYS A 80 43.63 -17.89 17.80
C LYS A 80 44.18 -16.97 16.71
N GLU A 81 45.30 -17.35 16.14
CA GLU A 81 45.78 -16.76 14.90
C GLU A 81 44.86 -17.11 13.75
N GLY A 82 44.59 -16.13 12.88
CA GLY A 82 43.68 -16.29 11.75
C GLY A 82 43.56 -15.00 10.95
N GLY A 83 42.37 -14.66 10.52
CA GLY A 83 42.13 -13.40 9.80
C GLY A 83 40.71 -13.20 9.39
N ILE A 84 40.48 -12.10 8.71
CA ILE A 84 39.18 -11.65 8.20
C ILE A 84 39.21 -11.69 6.67
N VAL A 85 38.07 -12.05 6.07
CA VAL A 85 37.82 -12.06 4.64
C VAL A 85 36.60 -11.24 4.36
N VAL A 86 36.67 -10.39 3.33
CA VAL A 86 35.53 -9.59 2.84
C VAL A 86 35.39 -9.82 1.35
N ILE A 87 34.19 -10.24 0.93
CA ILE A 87 33.81 -10.42 -0.46
C ILE A 87 32.56 -9.58 -0.71
N ALA A 88 32.49 -8.92 -1.85
CA ALA A 88 31.30 -8.17 -2.26
C ALA A 88 30.83 -8.60 -3.66
N GLU A 89 29.52 -8.72 -3.80
CA GLU A 89 28.83 -8.75 -5.10
C GLU A 89 28.35 -7.33 -5.39
N VAL A 90 28.66 -6.80 -6.58
CA VAL A 90 28.34 -5.41 -6.95
C VAL A 90 27.49 -5.43 -8.21
N GLY A 91 26.16 -5.41 -8.05
CA GLY A 91 25.22 -5.45 -9.16
C GLY A 91 25.65 -6.47 -10.23
N ASP A 92 25.62 -6.07 -11.48
CA ASP A 92 26.06 -6.91 -12.64
C ASP A 92 27.58 -6.92 -12.88
N LEU A 93 28.35 -6.15 -12.08
CA LEU A 93 29.82 -6.09 -12.20
C LEU A 93 30.50 -7.38 -11.70
N GLY A 94 29.81 -8.17 -10.87
CA GLY A 94 30.27 -9.46 -10.37
C GLY A 94 30.88 -9.38 -8.96
N PHE A 95 31.70 -10.38 -8.63
CA PHE A 95 32.30 -10.53 -7.30
C PHE A 95 33.68 -9.93 -7.21
N PHE A 96 33.95 -9.33 -6.06
CA PHE A 96 35.23 -8.74 -5.69
C PHE A 96 35.66 -9.22 -4.31
N ILE A 97 36.96 -9.35 -4.10
CA ILE A 97 37.55 -9.66 -2.79
C ILE A 97 38.44 -8.50 -2.32
N LYS A 98 38.29 -8.13 -1.06
CA LYS A 98 39.07 -7.06 -0.44
C LYS A 98 40.39 -7.59 0.09
N LEU A 99 41.48 -7.02 -0.39
CA LEU A 99 42.84 -7.35 0.05
C LEU A 99 43.28 -6.41 1.19
N SER A 100 44.41 -6.75 1.78
CA SER A 100 45.16 -5.89 2.70
C SER A 100 45.43 -4.51 2.09
N GLY A 101 45.24 -3.45 2.87
CA GLY A 101 45.35 -2.07 2.41
C GLY A 101 44.09 -1.54 1.69
N GLY A 102 42.99 -2.24 1.75
CA GLY A 102 41.68 -1.77 1.22
C GLY A 102 41.51 -1.95 -0.28
N ILE A 103 42.39 -2.65 -0.96
CA ILE A 103 42.37 -2.84 -2.41
C ILE A 103 41.32 -3.93 -2.76
N TRP A 104 40.44 -3.61 -3.71
CA TRP A 104 39.48 -4.56 -4.26
C TRP A 104 39.96 -5.12 -5.60
N ILE A 105 39.88 -6.42 -5.77
CA ILE A 105 40.17 -7.10 -7.04
C ILE A 105 39.00 -7.99 -7.45
N PRO A 106 38.75 -8.19 -8.76
CA PRO A 106 37.80 -9.17 -9.22
C PRO A 106 38.11 -10.56 -8.63
N TRP A 107 37.06 -11.26 -8.18
CA TRP A 107 37.18 -12.57 -7.56
C TRP A 107 36.42 -13.63 -8.36
N ASP A 108 37.12 -14.68 -8.73
CA ASP A 108 36.60 -15.79 -9.55
C ASP A 108 36.13 -17.01 -8.73
N GLY A 109 36.19 -16.89 -7.40
CA GLY A 109 35.84 -17.99 -6.48
C GLY A 109 36.95 -19.02 -6.25
N SER A 110 38.11 -18.90 -6.91
CA SER A 110 39.15 -19.93 -6.89
C SER A 110 40.02 -19.92 -5.64
N SER A 111 40.21 -18.76 -5.00
CA SER A 111 41.06 -18.63 -3.83
C SER A 111 40.52 -17.59 -2.85
N ILE A 112 40.64 -17.87 -1.58
CA ILE A 112 40.32 -16.95 -0.51
C ILE A 112 41.58 -16.22 -0.10
N LEU A 113 41.57 -14.90 -0.29
CA LEU A 113 42.66 -14.02 0.10
C LEU A 113 42.23 -13.22 1.35
N PRO A 114 43.03 -13.15 2.40
CA PRO A 114 42.67 -12.43 3.59
C PRO A 114 42.69 -10.91 3.37
N THR A 115 41.64 -10.23 3.87
CA THR A 115 41.62 -8.77 4.01
C THR A 115 42.63 -8.34 5.09
N VAL A 116 42.69 -9.10 6.19
CA VAL A 116 43.66 -8.92 7.27
C VAL A 116 43.96 -10.24 7.94
N THR A 117 45.26 -10.44 8.32
CA THR A 117 45.69 -11.56 9.16
C THR A 117 46.01 -11.02 10.55
N LYS A 118 45.46 -11.66 11.59
CA LYS A 118 45.59 -11.20 12.98
C LYS A 118 45.21 -12.30 13.98
N THR A 119 45.51 -12.10 15.24
CA THR A 119 44.90 -12.85 16.34
C THR A 119 43.48 -12.34 16.55
N LEU A 120 42.49 -13.25 16.55
CA LEU A 120 41.07 -12.90 16.68
C LEU A 120 40.73 -12.44 18.10
N THR A 121 39.98 -11.36 18.21
CA THR A 121 39.44 -10.81 19.47
C THR A 121 37.96 -11.16 19.63
N ALA A 122 37.40 -10.86 20.80
CA ALA A 122 35.96 -11.13 21.06
C ALA A 122 35.01 -10.31 20.19
N SER A 123 35.52 -9.21 19.60
CA SER A 123 34.74 -8.38 18.66
C SER A 123 35.72 -7.79 17.63
N GLU A 124 35.44 -7.97 16.37
CA GLU A 124 36.19 -7.46 15.23
C GLU A 124 35.38 -6.43 14.49
N SER A 125 35.90 -5.21 14.37
CA SER A 125 35.31 -4.18 13.48
C SER A 125 35.91 -4.33 12.08
N VAL A 126 35.09 -4.32 11.09
CA VAL A 126 35.43 -4.50 9.69
C VAL A 126 34.87 -3.35 8.88
N ASN A 127 35.74 -2.51 8.36
CA ASN A 127 35.33 -1.54 7.36
C ASN A 127 35.26 -2.25 5.99
N VAL A 128 34.06 -2.41 5.45
CA VAL A 128 33.85 -3.02 4.13
C VAL A 128 34.15 -1.97 3.05
N LEU A 129 33.50 -0.82 3.10
CA LEU A 129 33.76 0.37 2.27
C LEU A 129 33.85 1.60 3.18
N ASP A 130 34.62 2.58 2.78
CA ASP A 130 34.96 3.78 3.54
C ASP A 130 34.72 5.02 2.67
N ASP A 131 33.96 5.98 3.19
CA ASP A 131 33.65 7.25 2.54
C ASP A 131 33.22 7.13 1.07
N LEU A 132 32.42 6.11 0.75
CA LEU A 132 31.95 5.90 -0.62
C LEU A 132 30.93 6.96 -1.01
N VAL A 133 31.25 7.75 -2.05
CA VAL A 133 30.30 8.67 -2.70
C VAL A 133 29.85 8.05 -4.03
N GLY A 134 28.58 7.67 -4.13
CA GLY A 134 28.05 6.96 -5.30
C GLY A 134 28.17 7.77 -6.60
N ASN A 135 27.94 9.09 -6.56
CA ASN A 135 28.06 9.99 -7.71
C ASN A 135 29.48 10.13 -8.27
N ASP A 136 30.50 9.91 -7.45
CA ASP A 136 31.91 10.00 -7.84
C ASP A 136 32.43 8.67 -8.41
N THR A 137 31.59 7.65 -8.45
CA THR A 137 31.89 6.30 -8.91
C THR A 137 30.84 5.82 -9.91
N ALA A 138 31.11 4.71 -10.57
CA ALA A 138 30.12 4.03 -11.43
C ALA A 138 29.14 3.15 -10.61
N LEU A 139 28.97 3.43 -9.33
CA LEU A 139 28.18 2.58 -8.41
C LEU A 139 26.79 3.12 -8.09
N ALA A 140 26.48 4.36 -8.51
CA ALA A 140 25.13 4.91 -8.36
C ALA A 140 24.08 3.99 -9.04
N GLY A 141 22.99 3.72 -8.35
CA GLY A 141 21.93 2.80 -8.79
C GLY A 141 22.22 1.32 -8.52
N LEU A 142 23.45 0.96 -8.09
CA LEU A 142 23.81 -0.44 -7.83
C LEU A 142 23.55 -0.85 -6.37
N THR A 143 23.36 -2.14 -6.19
CA THR A 143 23.34 -2.78 -4.87
C THR A 143 24.65 -3.52 -4.64
N ILE A 144 25.27 -3.27 -3.49
CA ILE A 144 26.46 -3.97 -3.01
C ILE A 144 26.03 -4.95 -1.94
N LYS A 145 26.35 -6.24 -2.12
CA LYS A 145 26.08 -7.29 -1.15
C LYS A 145 27.41 -7.78 -0.58
N ALA A 146 27.66 -7.52 0.70
CA ALA A 146 28.87 -7.92 1.38
C ALA A 146 28.72 -9.23 2.15
N PHE A 147 29.65 -10.14 1.95
CA PHE A 147 29.87 -11.33 2.75
C PHE A 147 31.13 -11.14 3.57
N VAL A 148 30.96 -11.13 4.88
CA VAL A 148 32.07 -10.93 5.83
C VAL A 148 32.30 -12.23 6.57
N GLY A 149 33.53 -12.65 6.69
CA GLY A 149 33.90 -13.88 7.35
C GLY A 149 35.23 -13.80 8.09
N TYR A 150 35.49 -14.81 8.90
CA TYR A 150 36.79 -15.01 9.53
C TYR A 150 37.21 -16.47 9.44
N TYR A 151 38.50 -16.70 9.64
CA TYR A 151 39.11 -18.04 9.69
C TYR A 151 40.12 -18.13 10.79
N THR A 152 40.48 -19.35 11.20
CA THR A 152 41.59 -19.65 12.13
C THR A 152 42.63 -20.51 11.45
N GLY A 153 43.93 -20.30 11.77
CA GLY A 153 45.05 -20.97 11.14
C GLY A 153 45.48 -20.35 9.81
N ALA A 154 46.01 -21.15 8.88
CA ALA A 154 46.46 -20.67 7.58
C ALA A 154 45.29 -20.50 6.60
N ALA A 155 45.16 -19.35 5.93
CA ALA A 155 44.07 -19.01 5.03
C ALA A 155 43.84 -20.04 3.90
N SER A 156 44.91 -20.62 3.36
CA SER A 156 44.84 -21.58 2.25
C SER A 156 44.23 -22.95 2.59
N ALA A 157 44.06 -23.27 3.87
CA ALA A 157 43.53 -24.54 4.35
C ALA A 157 42.35 -24.36 5.32
N ALA A 158 41.91 -23.13 5.55
CA ALA A 158 40.97 -22.80 6.61
C ALA A 158 39.53 -23.02 6.16
N THR A 159 38.71 -23.49 7.10
CA THR A 159 37.25 -23.32 7.01
C THR A 159 36.90 -21.90 7.41
N ILE A 160 36.22 -21.16 6.54
CA ILE A 160 35.76 -19.81 6.82
C ILE A 160 34.40 -19.86 7.47
N THR A 161 34.22 -19.11 8.54
CA THR A 161 32.93 -18.80 9.14
C THR A 161 32.49 -17.43 8.66
N TYR A 162 31.33 -17.32 8.02
CA TYR A 162 30.88 -16.10 7.34
C TYR A 162 29.37 -15.85 7.55
N THR A 163 28.89 -14.66 7.16
CA THR A 163 27.48 -14.29 7.17
C THR A 163 26.66 -15.22 6.30
N ALA A 164 25.62 -15.85 6.85
CA ALA A 164 24.71 -16.74 6.10
C ALA A 164 23.90 -15.99 5.05
N LEU A 165 23.63 -14.70 5.30
CA LEU A 165 22.97 -13.78 4.36
C LEU A 165 23.93 -12.61 4.11
N PRO A 166 23.96 -12.04 2.89
CA PRO A 166 24.74 -10.85 2.65
C PRO A 166 24.19 -9.66 3.46
N MET A 167 25.08 -8.78 3.89
CA MET A 167 24.71 -7.43 4.27
C MET A 167 24.57 -6.63 2.97
N GLU A 168 23.54 -5.82 2.84
CA GLU A 168 23.25 -5.11 1.59
C GLU A 168 23.37 -3.60 1.78
N MET A 169 23.90 -2.90 0.78
CA MET A 169 23.87 -1.45 0.64
C MET A 169 23.39 -1.13 -0.77
N LYS A 170 22.21 -0.55 -0.88
CA LYS A 170 21.74 0.04 -2.12
C LYS A 170 22.25 1.48 -2.21
N ILE A 171 22.87 1.85 -3.32
CA ILE A 171 23.27 3.23 -3.60
C ILE A 171 22.17 3.83 -4.49
N ALA A 172 21.62 4.97 -4.09
CA ALA A 172 20.62 5.65 -4.88
C ALA A 172 21.16 5.96 -6.28
N GLU A 173 20.27 6.07 -7.24
CA GLU A 173 20.65 6.53 -8.59
C GLU A 173 21.20 7.96 -8.51
N LYS A 174 22.06 8.32 -9.46
CA LYS A 174 22.53 9.69 -9.59
C LYS A 174 21.34 10.60 -9.83
N ALA A 175 21.23 11.67 -9.03
CA ALA A 175 20.16 12.64 -9.19
C ALA A 175 20.10 13.11 -10.66
N ALA A 176 18.93 12.97 -11.27
CA ALA A 176 18.72 13.42 -12.64
C ALA A 176 18.98 14.92 -12.70
N SER A 177 19.77 15.36 -13.68
CA SER A 177 20.10 16.78 -13.85
C SER A 177 18.99 17.58 -14.54
N SER A 178 17.96 16.93 -15.03
CA SER A 178 16.82 17.53 -15.74
C SER A 178 15.54 16.76 -15.44
N CYS A 179 14.42 17.45 -15.53
CA CYS A 179 13.10 16.83 -15.40
C CYS A 179 12.92 15.67 -16.38
N PRO A 180 12.18 14.62 -15.99
CA PRO A 180 11.87 13.49 -16.87
C PRO A 180 11.13 13.91 -18.15
N THR A 181 11.16 13.03 -19.15
CA THR A 181 10.37 13.19 -20.37
C THR A 181 8.89 13.46 -20.05
N ASN A 182 8.23 14.28 -20.83
CA ASN A 182 6.85 14.75 -20.64
C ASN A 182 6.65 15.62 -19.39
N THR A 183 7.71 16.11 -18.75
CA THR A 183 7.61 17.08 -17.66
C THR A 183 8.49 18.31 -17.94
N THR A 184 8.18 19.45 -17.31
CA THR A 184 8.89 20.72 -17.51
C THR A 184 9.43 21.25 -16.20
N SER A 185 10.68 21.73 -16.18
CA SER A 185 11.29 22.28 -14.96
C SER A 185 10.61 23.59 -14.54
N LEU A 186 10.22 23.70 -13.30
CA LEU A 186 9.83 24.96 -12.66
C LEU A 186 11.09 25.59 -12.06
N ALA A 187 11.77 26.42 -12.86
CA ALA A 187 13.07 27.00 -12.51
C ALA A 187 13.02 27.76 -11.17
N GLY A 188 13.90 27.38 -10.24
CA GLY A 188 14.00 28.02 -8.92
C GLY A 188 12.95 27.58 -7.89
N VAL A 189 12.03 26.69 -8.26
CA VAL A 189 11.04 26.13 -7.33
C VAL A 189 11.60 24.83 -6.75
N THR A 190 11.56 24.72 -5.42
CA THR A 190 11.95 23.50 -4.70
C THR A 190 10.87 23.13 -3.67
N PHE A 191 10.68 21.83 -3.47
CA PHE A 191 9.86 21.31 -2.37
C PHE A 191 10.61 20.19 -1.65
N ALA A 192 10.66 20.27 -0.30
CA ALA A 192 11.42 19.34 0.55
C ALA A 192 12.89 19.16 0.09
N GLY A 193 13.52 20.23 -0.38
CA GLY A 193 14.89 20.21 -0.90
C GLY A 193 15.05 19.64 -2.31
N LYS A 194 13.97 19.18 -2.96
CA LYS A 194 13.99 18.64 -4.33
C LYS A 194 13.51 19.69 -5.35
N PRO A 195 14.11 19.75 -6.55
CA PRO A 195 13.58 20.56 -7.66
C PRO A 195 12.17 20.11 -8.04
N VAL A 196 11.36 21.02 -8.56
CA VAL A 196 9.99 20.72 -8.98
C VAL A 196 9.89 20.63 -10.50
N CYS A 197 9.25 19.57 -10.97
CA CYS A 197 8.88 19.37 -12.37
C CYS A 197 7.37 19.46 -12.54
N GLN A 198 6.91 20.19 -13.54
CA GLN A 198 5.49 20.32 -13.87
C GLN A 198 5.05 19.20 -14.82
N LEU A 199 3.96 18.52 -14.49
CA LEU A 199 3.27 17.58 -15.36
C LEU A 199 2.46 18.35 -16.43
N PRO A 200 2.26 17.78 -17.64
CA PRO A 200 1.54 18.45 -18.71
C PRO A 200 0.04 18.45 -18.42
N THR A 201 -0.62 19.60 -18.59
CA THR A 201 -2.07 19.78 -18.42
C THR A 201 -2.77 20.19 -19.73
N ALA A 202 -2.00 20.63 -20.74
CA ALA A 202 -2.55 20.98 -22.05
C ALA A 202 -2.78 19.77 -22.97
N ASP A 203 -1.85 18.81 -22.95
CA ASP A 203 -1.87 17.62 -23.79
C ASP A 203 -1.75 16.36 -22.93
N PRO A 204 -2.38 15.24 -23.29
CA PRO A 204 -2.25 13.99 -22.56
C PRO A 204 -0.84 13.39 -22.70
N ILE A 205 -0.40 12.66 -21.68
CA ILE A 205 0.82 11.85 -21.70
C ILE A 205 0.54 10.62 -22.60
N LEU A 206 1.13 10.58 -23.78
CA LEU A 206 0.95 9.52 -24.78
C LEU A 206 2.20 8.66 -25.01
N SER A 207 3.20 8.78 -24.16
CA SER A 207 4.39 7.91 -24.14
C SER A 207 4.77 7.57 -22.70
N ASP A 208 5.42 6.45 -22.52
CA ASP A 208 5.86 6.00 -21.18
C ASP A 208 6.65 7.11 -20.48
N THR A 209 6.28 7.38 -19.24
CA THR A 209 6.86 8.46 -18.42
C THR A 209 7.24 7.89 -17.06
N HIS A 210 8.44 8.23 -16.60
CA HIS A 210 8.97 7.79 -15.32
C HIS A 210 9.25 8.99 -14.40
N LEU A 211 8.50 9.10 -13.32
CA LEU A 211 8.66 10.13 -12.30
C LEU A 211 9.59 9.61 -11.20
N THR A 212 10.82 10.08 -11.22
CA THR A 212 11.83 9.67 -10.22
C THR A 212 11.71 10.47 -8.94
N ASN A 213 12.09 9.89 -7.82
CA ASN A 213 12.02 10.54 -6.51
C ASN A 213 13.07 11.64 -6.28
N ASN A 214 13.91 11.94 -7.27
CA ASN A 214 14.84 13.07 -7.26
C ASN A 214 14.15 14.42 -7.40
N PHE A 215 12.91 14.42 -7.84
CA PHE A 215 12.06 15.58 -8.02
C PHE A 215 10.77 15.45 -7.21
N SER A 216 10.16 16.59 -6.94
CA SER A 216 8.73 16.68 -6.64
C SER A 216 7.99 17.10 -7.90
N TYR A 217 6.73 16.73 -8.04
CA TYR A 217 5.96 17.00 -9.25
C TYR A 217 4.74 17.84 -8.94
N PHE A 218 4.47 18.79 -9.80
CA PHE A 218 3.36 19.74 -9.69
C PHE A 218 2.49 19.71 -10.92
N PHE A 219 1.20 19.97 -10.78
CA PHE A 219 0.29 20.25 -11.89
C PHE A 219 -0.81 21.25 -11.50
N ASP A 220 -1.18 22.09 -12.48
CA ASP A 220 -2.11 23.22 -12.35
C ASP A 220 -3.41 23.05 -13.17
N GLY A 221 -3.77 21.83 -13.49
CA GLY A 221 -4.97 21.46 -14.24
C GLY A 221 -5.06 19.95 -14.37
N ASN A 222 -5.96 19.45 -15.20
CA ASN A 222 -6.11 18.00 -15.37
C ASN A 222 -4.93 17.39 -16.13
N VAL A 223 -4.29 16.39 -15.54
CA VAL A 223 -3.27 15.56 -16.18
C VAL A 223 -3.91 14.26 -16.65
N PHE A 224 -3.76 13.96 -17.94
CA PHE A 224 -4.30 12.75 -18.53
C PHE A 224 -3.20 11.79 -18.95
N VAL A 225 -3.30 10.51 -18.55
CA VAL A 225 -2.35 9.45 -18.91
C VAL A 225 -3.02 8.47 -19.86
N GLY A 226 -2.49 8.36 -21.07
CA GLY A 226 -3.03 7.51 -22.13
C GLY A 226 -4.18 8.17 -22.90
N ALA A 227 -4.59 7.52 -23.98
CA ALA A 227 -5.74 7.93 -24.80
C ALA A 227 -7.06 7.60 -24.09
N ASP A 228 -8.10 8.40 -24.33
CA ASP A 228 -9.48 8.03 -23.96
C ASP A 228 -10.05 7.03 -24.98
N ALA A 229 -9.47 5.84 -24.97
CA ALA A 229 -9.86 4.76 -25.87
C ALA A 229 -9.57 3.42 -25.21
N ASP A 230 -10.42 2.44 -25.50
CA ASP A 230 -10.16 1.08 -25.09
C ASP A 230 -8.92 0.53 -25.81
N THR A 231 -7.86 0.30 -25.04
CA THR A 231 -6.54 -0.07 -25.55
C THR A 231 -6.12 -1.42 -24.98
N ALA A 232 -5.52 -2.28 -25.81
CA ALA A 232 -4.96 -3.54 -25.32
C ALA A 232 -3.88 -3.28 -24.26
N VAL A 233 -3.84 -4.09 -23.21
CA VAL A 233 -2.94 -3.86 -22.05
C VAL A 233 -1.46 -3.71 -22.47
N ALA A 234 -1.02 -4.45 -23.50
CA ALA A 234 0.35 -4.37 -24.02
C ALA A 234 0.70 -3.02 -24.66
N ASP A 235 -0.31 -2.27 -25.11
CA ASP A 235 -0.16 -1.02 -25.87
C ASP A 235 -0.49 0.21 -25.01
N LYS A 236 -0.90 0.03 -23.75
CA LYS A 236 -1.21 1.14 -22.84
C LYS A 236 0.05 1.91 -22.48
N VAL A 237 -0.09 3.22 -22.42
CA VAL A 237 0.96 4.15 -21.94
C VAL A 237 1.15 3.98 -20.43
N LYS A 238 2.40 3.98 -19.98
CA LYS A 238 2.74 3.77 -18.57
C LYS A 238 3.23 5.06 -17.91
N LEU A 239 2.60 5.42 -16.81
CA LEU A 239 3.14 6.38 -15.84
C LEU A 239 3.73 5.59 -14.68
N THR A 240 5.05 5.59 -14.53
CA THR A 240 5.76 4.95 -13.43
C THR A 240 6.21 6.01 -12.42
N ILE A 241 5.98 5.76 -11.14
CA ILE A 241 6.29 6.69 -10.06
C ILE A 241 7.13 5.95 -9.02
N ASP A 242 8.34 6.47 -8.75
CA ASP A 242 9.25 5.87 -7.77
C ASP A 242 8.75 6.05 -6.33
N ALA A 243 9.10 5.11 -5.47
CA ALA A 243 8.86 5.20 -4.03
C ALA A 243 9.47 6.49 -3.44
N GLY A 244 8.72 7.15 -2.53
CA GLY A 244 9.13 8.41 -1.90
C GLY A 244 8.96 9.66 -2.78
N THR A 245 8.24 9.54 -3.90
CA THR A 245 7.88 10.68 -4.74
C THR A 245 6.70 11.44 -4.15
N THR A 246 6.76 12.77 -4.19
CA THR A 246 5.63 13.65 -3.87
C THR A 246 5.11 14.30 -5.15
N ILE A 247 3.80 14.21 -5.35
CA ILE A 247 3.07 14.87 -6.44
C ILE A 247 2.02 15.77 -5.78
N PHE A 248 1.94 17.02 -6.20
CA PHE A 248 0.98 17.95 -5.63
C PHE A 248 0.30 18.78 -6.72
N ALA A 249 -0.97 19.07 -6.50
CA ALA A 249 -1.80 19.82 -7.41
C ALA A 249 -2.05 21.23 -6.90
N THR A 250 -2.30 22.16 -7.82
CA THR A 250 -2.86 23.46 -7.45
C THR A 250 -4.22 23.30 -6.82
N GLU A 251 -4.63 24.29 -6.04
CA GLU A 251 -5.97 24.35 -5.44
C GLU A 251 -7.05 24.38 -6.53
N GLY A 252 -8.10 23.58 -6.35
CA GLY A 252 -9.26 23.50 -7.24
C GLY A 252 -9.44 22.14 -7.93
N ALA A 253 -9.97 22.16 -9.14
CA ALA A 253 -10.42 20.95 -9.87
C ALA A 253 -9.29 20.12 -10.53
N ALA A 254 -8.03 20.45 -10.30
CA ALA A 254 -6.91 19.74 -10.89
C ALA A 254 -6.87 18.27 -10.47
N ALA A 255 -6.93 17.33 -11.40
CA ALA A 255 -6.96 15.89 -11.14
C ALA A 255 -5.92 15.12 -11.97
N LEU A 256 -5.41 14.02 -11.44
CA LEU A 256 -4.61 13.06 -12.19
C LEU A 256 -5.50 11.92 -12.68
N THR A 257 -5.70 11.82 -13.98
CA THR A 257 -6.60 10.84 -14.60
C THR A 257 -5.84 9.86 -15.48
N VAL A 258 -5.89 8.59 -15.10
CA VAL A 258 -5.39 7.46 -15.90
C VAL A 258 -6.56 6.95 -16.76
N ARG A 259 -6.50 7.21 -18.05
CA ARG A 259 -7.51 6.83 -19.01
C ARG A 259 -7.46 5.35 -19.37
N ARG A 260 -8.46 4.81 -20.07
CA ARG A 260 -8.45 3.40 -20.52
C ARG A 260 -7.23 3.01 -21.35
N GLY A 261 -6.61 3.98 -22.05
CA GLY A 261 -5.35 3.80 -22.79
C GLY A 261 -4.08 3.98 -21.97
N GLY A 262 -4.19 4.16 -20.66
CA GLY A 262 -3.07 4.35 -19.74
C GLY A 262 -2.97 3.29 -18.65
N MET A 263 -1.83 3.27 -17.97
CA MET A 263 -1.56 2.52 -16.75
C MET A 263 -0.77 3.40 -15.79
N ILE A 264 -0.99 3.24 -14.50
CA ILE A 264 -0.18 3.88 -13.46
C ILE A 264 0.51 2.81 -12.61
N PHE A 265 1.81 2.96 -12.41
CA PHE A 265 2.61 2.16 -11.49
C PHE A 265 3.12 3.06 -10.36
N ALA A 266 2.26 3.35 -9.40
CA ALA A 266 2.59 4.07 -8.19
C ALA A 266 3.04 3.07 -7.13
N ASN A 267 4.29 2.60 -7.24
CA ASN A 267 4.87 1.56 -6.41
C ASN A 267 5.69 2.18 -5.28
N GLY A 268 5.01 2.67 -4.25
CA GLY A 268 5.64 3.08 -3.00
C GLY A 268 6.19 1.89 -2.22
N SER A 269 6.83 2.19 -1.10
CA SER A 269 7.24 1.20 -0.10
C SER A 269 6.86 1.67 1.30
N LYS A 270 6.88 0.77 2.26
CA LYS A 270 6.53 1.10 3.65
C LYS A 270 7.35 2.28 4.19
N ASP A 271 8.64 2.32 3.90
CA ASP A 271 9.52 3.37 4.41
C ASP A 271 9.55 4.61 3.51
N HIS A 272 9.07 4.49 2.27
CA HIS A 272 9.05 5.54 1.25
C HIS A 272 7.70 5.53 0.50
N PRO A 273 6.58 5.90 1.16
CA PRO A 273 5.29 5.98 0.49
C PRO A 273 5.31 7.06 -0.60
N ILE A 274 4.49 6.88 -1.61
CA ILE A 274 4.18 7.93 -2.56
C ILE A 274 3.11 8.83 -1.96
N ILE A 275 3.26 10.15 -2.11
CA ILE A 275 2.31 11.12 -1.57
C ILE A 275 1.72 11.91 -2.73
N MET A 276 0.39 11.89 -2.86
CA MET A 276 -0.38 12.76 -3.73
C MET A 276 -1.20 13.71 -2.86
N THR A 277 -1.03 15.02 -3.06
CA THR A 277 -1.58 16.02 -2.15
C THR A 277 -1.87 17.35 -2.87
N SER A 278 -2.24 18.37 -2.12
CA SER A 278 -2.45 19.74 -2.58
C SER A 278 -1.22 20.61 -2.32
N GLU A 279 -1.07 21.70 -3.07
CA GLU A 279 -0.10 22.76 -2.79
C GLU A 279 -0.29 23.36 -1.37
N LEU A 280 -1.51 23.40 -0.85
CA LEU A 280 -1.78 23.89 0.50
C LEU A 280 -1.09 23.05 1.60
N ASP A 281 -1.06 21.74 1.44
CA ASP A 281 -0.33 20.84 2.34
C ASP A 281 1.19 21.07 2.24
N VAL A 282 1.68 21.33 1.03
CA VAL A 282 3.08 21.64 0.74
C VAL A 282 3.52 22.96 1.36
N GLU A 283 2.64 23.95 1.39
CA GLU A 283 2.87 25.25 2.00
C GLU A 283 2.73 25.23 3.54
N GLY A 284 2.30 24.08 4.12
CA GLY A 284 2.12 23.92 5.55
C GLY A 284 0.89 24.65 6.10
N ILE A 285 -0.09 24.92 5.26
CA ILE A 285 -1.39 25.46 5.66
C ILE A 285 -2.16 24.35 6.40
N ASP A 286 -2.88 24.73 7.45
CA ASP A 286 -3.55 23.80 8.38
C ASP A 286 -4.36 22.73 7.65
N ALA A 287 -3.76 21.56 7.54
CA ALA A 287 -4.27 20.42 6.82
C ALA A 287 -5.44 19.72 7.54
N LEU A 288 -5.64 19.96 8.84
CA LEU A 288 -6.67 19.26 9.63
C LEU A 288 -8.09 19.59 9.18
N ASN A 289 -8.28 20.78 8.61
CA ASN A 289 -9.59 21.28 8.17
C ASN A 289 -9.68 21.46 6.65
N THR A 290 -8.63 21.11 5.90
CA THR A 290 -8.62 21.22 4.44
C THR A 290 -9.21 19.95 3.84
N ARG A 291 -10.20 20.09 2.97
CA ARG A 291 -10.81 19.05 2.16
C ARG A 291 -11.10 19.60 0.77
N GLY A 292 -11.14 18.75 -0.24
CA GLY A 292 -11.46 19.16 -1.60
C GLY A 292 -10.47 20.18 -2.19
N ALA A 293 -9.25 20.23 -1.66
CA ALA A 293 -8.25 21.19 -2.13
C ALA A 293 -7.80 20.93 -3.56
N TRP A 294 -7.94 19.71 -4.06
CA TRP A 294 -7.65 19.31 -5.42
C TRP A 294 -8.57 18.15 -5.85
N GLY A 295 -8.53 17.78 -7.14
CA GLY A 295 -9.48 16.82 -7.70
C GLY A 295 -9.33 15.39 -7.19
N GLY A 296 -8.10 14.88 -7.10
CA GLY A 296 -7.84 13.48 -6.73
C GLY A 296 -7.25 12.63 -7.85
N LEU A 297 -7.23 11.32 -7.63
CA LEU A 297 -6.75 10.33 -8.59
C LEU A 297 -7.93 9.55 -9.19
N VAL A 298 -8.05 9.60 -10.51
CA VAL A 298 -9.06 8.84 -11.27
C VAL A 298 -8.34 7.77 -12.09
N VAL A 299 -8.75 6.50 -11.96
CA VAL A 299 -8.21 5.38 -12.74
C VAL A 299 -9.34 4.71 -13.49
N SER A 300 -9.29 4.75 -14.82
CA SER A 300 -10.30 4.18 -15.71
C SER A 300 -9.81 2.88 -16.34
N GLY A 301 -10.69 1.88 -16.36
CA GLY A 301 -10.46 0.59 -17.01
C GLY A 301 -11.59 0.22 -17.96
N SER A 302 -11.50 -0.99 -18.51
CA SER A 302 -12.44 -1.51 -19.52
C SER A 302 -13.20 -2.75 -19.02
N ALA A 303 -13.40 -2.88 -17.70
CA ALA A 303 -14.15 -3.98 -17.13
C ALA A 303 -15.69 -3.77 -17.23
N THR A 304 -16.44 -4.74 -16.80
CA THR A 304 -17.92 -4.77 -16.88
C THR A 304 -18.56 -3.69 -16.01
N LEU A 305 -19.53 -2.99 -16.58
CA LEU A 305 -20.49 -2.15 -15.88
C LEU A 305 -21.91 -2.67 -16.13
N ASN A 306 -22.85 -2.37 -15.23
CA ASN A 306 -24.27 -2.69 -15.41
C ASN A 306 -25.10 -1.52 -15.96
N SER A 307 -24.48 -0.44 -16.43
CA SER A 307 -25.14 0.61 -17.23
C SER A 307 -25.68 0.04 -18.54
N ALA A 308 -26.66 0.70 -19.14
CA ALA A 308 -27.41 0.18 -20.30
C ALA A 308 -26.51 -0.12 -21.52
N ASP A 309 -25.44 0.64 -21.72
CA ASP A 309 -24.48 0.48 -22.81
C ASP A 309 -23.10 -0.07 -22.34
N GLY A 310 -22.95 -0.34 -21.05
CA GLY A 310 -21.70 -0.82 -20.45
C GLY A 310 -20.60 0.23 -20.34
N PHE A 311 -20.95 1.53 -20.46
CA PHE A 311 -20.03 2.65 -20.28
C PHE A 311 -20.48 3.58 -19.16
N GLY A 312 -19.52 4.31 -18.59
CA GLY A 312 -19.73 5.44 -17.72
C GLY A 312 -18.83 6.61 -18.14
N VAL A 313 -19.09 7.77 -17.57
CA VAL A 313 -18.28 8.99 -17.75
C VAL A 313 -17.88 9.47 -16.38
N ASN A 314 -16.58 9.66 -16.14
CA ASN A 314 -16.08 10.16 -14.88
C ASN A 314 -16.57 11.59 -14.62
N GLU A 315 -17.08 11.82 -13.45
CA GLU A 315 -17.49 13.12 -12.98
C GLU A 315 -16.30 14.10 -12.99
N GLY A 316 -16.57 15.36 -13.19
CA GLY A 316 -15.58 16.43 -13.17
C GLY A 316 -14.52 16.41 -14.28
N VAL A 317 -14.13 15.25 -14.81
CA VAL A 317 -13.09 15.11 -15.84
C VAL A 317 -13.61 14.72 -17.22
N GLY A 318 -14.76 14.04 -17.29
CA GLY A 318 -15.47 13.75 -18.55
C GLY A 318 -14.94 12.58 -19.37
N ASP A 319 -13.96 11.81 -18.90
CA ASP A 319 -13.43 10.65 -19.61
C ASP A 319 -14.34 9.42 -19.51
N THR A 320 -14.31 8.58 -20.54
CA THR A 320 -15.10 7.36 -20.60
C THR A 320 -14.41 6.20 -19.87
N TYR A 321 -15.19 5.39 -19.17
CA TYR A 321 -14.73 4.11 -18.59
C TYR A 321 -15.71 2.97 -18.90
N GLY A 322 -15.27 1.73 -18.61
CA GLY A 322 -16.01 0.52 -18.93
C GLY A 322 -15.72 -0.04 -20.31
N GLY A 323 -16.08 -1.30 -20.54
CA GLY A 323 -15.78 -2.04 -21.77
C GLY A 323 -16.94 -2.14 -22.75
N GLY A 324 -18.10 -1.51 -22.46
CA GLY A 324 -19.27 -1.53 -23.31
C GLY A 324 -19.77 -2.96 -23.59
N THR A 325 -19.92 -3.31 -24.86
CA THR A 325 -20.36 -4.65 -25.29
C THR A 325 -19.26 -5.71 -25.28
N SER A 326 -18.02 -5.34 -24.98
CA SER A 326 -16.86 -6.24 -24.97
C SER A 326 -15.96 -5.99 -23.76
N PRO A 327 -16.51 -6.07 -22.54
CA PRO A 327 -15.76 -5.75 -21.34
C PRO A 327 -14.62 -6.74 -21.09
N ARG A 328 -13.58 -6.26 -20.41
CA ARG A 328 -12.42 -7.05 -19.99
C ARG A 328 -12.28 -7.01 -18.47
N ASP A 329 -12.89 -7.96 -17.79
CA ASP A 329 -12.83 -8.04 -16.32
C ASP A 329 -11.42 -8.30 -15.76
N ASN A 330 -10.53 -8.77 -16.61
CA ASN A 330 -9.10 -8.89 -16.32
C ASN A 330 -8.26 -7.75 -16.91
N ASP A 331 -8.86 -6.60 -17.20
CA ASP A 331 -8.11 -5.40 -17.59
C ASP A 331 -7.09 -5.02 -16.50
N ASN A 332 -6.02 -4.38 -16.93
CA ASN A 332 -4.95 -3.94 -16.06
C ASN A 332 -4.71 -2.44 -16.25
N SER A 333 -4.93 -1.68 -15.20
CA SER A 333 -4.65 -0.24 -15.13
C SER A 333 -3.38 0.08 -14.33
N GLY A 334 -2.60 -0.94 -13.92
CA GLY A 334 -1.31 -0.79 -13.24
C GLY A 334 -1.29 -1.28 -11.80
N ALA A 335 -0.62 -0.54 -10.94
CA ALA A 335 -0.46 -0.86 -9.52
C ALA A 335 -0.45 0.41 -8.66
N LEU A 336 -1.18 0.39 -7.56
CA LEU A 336 -1.19 1.40 -6.51
C LEU A 336 -0.76 0.71 -5.22
N THR A 337 0.45 1.00 -4.73
CA THR A 337 0.96 0.38 -3.50
C THR A 337 1.68 1.40 -2.62
N TYR A 338 1.40 1.38 -1.32
CA TYR A 338 1.93 2.33 -0.35
C TYR A 338 1.76 3.79 -0.82
N LEU A 339 0.52 4.13 -1.15
CA LEU A 339 0.11 5.42 -1.70
C LEU A 339 -0.74 6.18 -0.68
N GLN A 340 -0.41 7.44 -0.45
CA GLN A 340 -1.24 8.39 0.30
C GLN A 340 -1.85 9.40 -0.66
N ILE A 341 -3.18 9.57 -0.62
CA ILE A 341 -3.93 10.61 -1.33
C ILE A 341 -4.60 11.49 -0.27
N LYS A 342 -4.20 12.75 -0.21
CA LYS A 342 -4.63 13.66 0.86
C LYS A 342 -5.34 14.88 0.33
N TYR A 343 -6.40 15.31 1.03
CA TYR A 343 -7.12 16.58 0.82
C TYR A 343 -7.77 16.74 -0.55
N ALA A 344 -8.11 15.64 -1.20
CA ALA A 344 -8.73 15.60 -2.52
C ALA A 344 -10.27 15.68 -2.45
N GLY A 345 -10.94 15.46 -3.58
CA GLY A 345 -12.40 15.41 -3.64
C GLY A 345 -13.04 16.76 -3.96
N TYR A 346 -12.50 17.50 -4.95
CA TYR A 346 -13.02 18.83 -5.31
C TYR A 346 -14.46 18.76 -5.85
N ALA A 347 -15.36 19.55 -5.24
CA ALA A 347 -16.74 19.66 -5.67
C ALA A 347 -16.94 20.79 -6.68
N PHE A 348 -17.40 20.46 -7.88
CA PHE A 348 -17.89 21.45 -8.87
C PHE A 348 -19.31 21.93 -8.53
N SER A 349 -20.13 21.03 -8.01
CA SER A 349 -21.51 21.27 -7.54
C SER A 349 -21.91 20.11 -6.61
N PRO A 350 -23.01 20.22 -5.87
CA PRO A 350 -23.49 19.13 -4.99
C PRO A 350 -23.88 17.81 -5.68
N THR A 351 -23.71 17.69 -6.96
CA THR A 351 -24.01 16.49 -7.76
C THR A 351 -22.97 16.23 -8.84
N ASN A 352 -21.82 16.85 -8.75
CA ASN A 352 -20.69 16.66 -9.67
C ASN A 352 -19.42 16.95 -8.87
N GLU A 353 -18.89 15.94 -8.27
CA GLU A 353 -17.80 15.98 -7.32
C GLU A 353 -16.73 14.97 -7.74
N LEU A 354 -15.50 15.20 -7.31
CA LEU A 354 -14.40 14.26 -7.54
C LEU A 354 -14.07 13.54 -6.23
N ASN A 355 -13.81 12.26 -6.33
CA ASN A 355 -13.40 11.45 -5.19
C ASN A 355 -11.90 11.56 -4.90
N SER A 356 -11.47 11.20 -3.70
CA SER A 356 -10.03 11.08 -3.43
C SER A 356 -9.40 10.04 -4.35
N LEU A 357 -10.03 8.88 -4.50
CA LEU A 357 -9.65 7.83 -5.46
C LEU A 357 -10.91 7.27 -6.14
N ALA A 358 -11.04 7.48 -7.45
CA ALA A 358 -12.06 6.84 -8.27
C ALA A 358 -11.46 5.65 -9.05
N LEU A 359 -12.06 4.46 -8.89
CA LEU A 359 -11.70 3.23 -9.60
C LEU A 359 -12.83 2.86 -10.56
N SER A 360 -12.80 3.42 -11.78
CA SER A 360 -13.90 3.44 -12.75
C SER A 360 -13.76 2.33 -13.78
N GLY A 361 -14.55 1.26 -13.68
CA GLY A 361 -14.49 0.09 -14.59
C GLY A 361 -13.13 -0.63 -14.57
N VAL A 362 -12.44 -0.62 -13.44
CA VAL A 362 -11.09 -1.21 -13.31
C VAL A 362 -11.18 -2.73 -13.18
N GLY A 363 -10.32 -3.45 -13.92
CA GLY A 363 -10.29 -4.91 -13.93
C GLY A 363 -9.40 -5.53 -12.84
N ASN A 364 -9.60 -6.82 -12.60
CA ASN A 364 -8.98 -7.57 -11.50
C ASN A 364 -7.49 -7.92 -11.67
N SER A 365 -6.87 -7.54 -12.80
CA SER A 365 -5.41 -7.63 -12.95
C SER A 365 -4.68 -6.36 -12.45
N THR A 366 -5.42 -5.32 -12.07
CA THR A 366 -4.88 -4.13 -11.41
C THR A 366 -4.59 -4.45 -9.94
N ILE A 367 -3.45 -4.00 -9.45
CA ILE A 367 -3.03 -4.19 -8.05
C ILE A 367 -3.39 -2.93 -7.26
N VAL A 368 -4.12 -3.10 -6.15
CA VAL A 368 -4.40 -2.03 -5.19
C VAL A 368 -4.13 -2.57 -3.79
N ASP A 369 -3.05 -2.09 -3.16
CA ASP A 369 -2.63 -2.58 -1.85
C ASP A 369 -1.91 -1.48 -1.05
N PHE A 370 -2.22 -1.31 0.24
CA PHE A 370 -1.70 -0.24 1.08
C PHE A 370 -1.96 1.16 0.49
N VAL A 371 -3.23 1.50 0.32
CA VAL A 371 -3.66 2.83 -0.14
C VAL A 371 -4.39 3.55 0.98
N GLN A 372 -3.99 4.79 1.25
CA GLN A 372 -4.68 5.69 2.17
C GLN A 372 -5.30 6.86 1.41
N THR A 373 -6.57 7.16 1.72
CA THR A 373 -7.21 8.43 1.43
C THR A 373 -7.42 9.20 2.75
N HIS A 374 -7.11 10.48 2.75
CA HIS A 374 -7.17 11.31 3.95
C HIS A 374 -7.78 12.67 3.69
N ASN A 375 -8.81 13.01 4.49
CA ASN A 375 -9.53 14.28 4.39
C ASN A 375 -10.02 14.58 2.97
N GLY A 376 -10.73 13.65 2.35
CA GLY A 376 -11.52 13.89 1.12
C GLY A 376 -12.74 14.76 1.41
N ALA A 377 -13.17 15.61 0.48
CA ALA A 377 -14.42 16.36 0.61
C ALA A 377 -15.63 15.59 0.08
N ASP A 378 -15.39 14.73 -0.88
CA ASP A 378 -16.29 13.72 -1.40
C ASP A 378 -15.76 12.34 -0.96
N ASP A 379 -16.06 11.26 -1.65
CA ASP A 379 -15.70 9.93 -1.21
C ASP A 379 -14.20 9.70 -1.03
N GLY A 380 -13.90 8.83 -0.09
CA GLY A 380 -12.56 8.32 0.08
C GLY A 380 -12.13 7.47 -1.11
N ILE A 381 -12.83 6.37 -1.36
CA ILE A 381 -12.59 5.48 -2.50
C ILE A 381 -13.93 5.07 -3.09
N GLU A 382 -14.18 5.40 -4.35
CA GLU A 382 -15.39 4.95 -5.05
C GLU A 382 -15.06 3.97 -6.17
N PHE A 383 -15.89 2.90 -6.25
CA PHE A 383 -15.78 1.82 -7.23
C PHE A 383 -16.95 1.90 -8.20
N TYR A 384 -16.72 2.50 -9.35
CA TYR A 384 -17.71 2.59 -10.43
C TYR A 384 -17.72 1.32 -11.29
N GLY A 385 -18.37 0.27 -10.82
CA GLY A 385 -18.38 -1.02 -11.51
C GLY A 385 -17.01 -1.70 -11.55
N GLY A 386 -16.84 -2.64 -12.48
CA GLY A 386 -15.59 -3.37 -12.62
C GLY A 386 -15.40 -4.49 -11.60
N THR A 387 -14.18 -5.02 -11.56
CA THR A 387 -13.83 -6.25 -10.82
C THR A 387 -12.54 -6.13 -10.04
N VAL A 388 -11.99 -4.93 -9.88
CA VAL A 388 -10.72 -4.70 -9.18
C VAL A 388 -10.78 -5.24 -7.75
N ASN A 389 -9.70 -5.87 -7.32
CA ASN A 389 -9.54 -6.33 -5.95
C ASN A 389 -8.55 -5.43 -5.21
N ALA A 390 -8.80 -5.22 -3.91
CA ALA A 390 -7.92 -4.38 -3.10
C ALA A 390 -7.70 -4.94 -1.68
N LYS A 391 -6.51 -4.69 -1.14
CA LYS A 391 -6.18 -4.98 0.26
C LYS A 391 -5.61 -3.75 0.96
N HIS A 392 -5.63 -3.77 2.29
CA HIS A 392 -5.03 -2.75 3.16
C HIS A 392 -5.42 -1.31 2.75
N LEU A 393 -6.74 -1.07 2.68
CA LEU A 393 -7.28 0.25 2.44
C LEU A 393 -7.50 0.99 3.77
N LEU A 394 -7.02 2.22 3.84
CA LEU A 394 -7.18 3.11 4.99
C LEU A 394 -7.85 4.40 4.54
N THR A 395 -9.08 4.65 4.99
CA THR A 395 -9.78 5.92 4.74
C THR A 395 -9.96 6.67 6.06
N THR A 396 -9.55 7.94 6.08
CA THR A 396 -9.52 8.73 7.31
C THR A 396 -10.07 10.13 7.09
N GLY A 397 -11.10 10.50 7.85
CA GLY A 397 -11.63 11.86 7.91
C GLY A 397 -12.28 12.36 6.61
N THR A 398 -12.83 11.49 5.81
CA THR A 398 -13.60 11.82 4.60
C THR A 398 -14.88 12.57 4.97
N ASP A 399 -15.33 13.52 4.14
CA ASP A 399 -16.49 14.36 4.47
C ASP A 399 -17.81 13.76 3.98
N ASP A 400 -17.77 12.95 2.93
CA ASP A 400 -18.87 12.10 2.50
C ASP A 400 -18.57 10.64 2.84
N ASP A 401 -18.60 9.71 1.93
CA ASP A 401 -18.48 8.29 2.21
C ASP A 401 -17.02 7.81 2.21
N ALA A 402 -16.68 6.92 3.13
CA ALA A 402 -15.31 6.40 3.18
C ALA A 402 -15.06 5.43 2.01
N LEU A 403 -16.03 4.57 1.73
CA LEU A 403 -16.09 3.69 0.57
C LEU A 403 -17.46 3.78 -0.08
N ASP A 404 -17.52 3.94 -1.39
CA ASP A 404 -18.74 3.77 -2.15
C ASP A 404 -18.56 2.76 -3.29
N TRP A 405 -19.64 2.09 -3.67
CA TRP A 405 -19.69 1.28 -4.88
C TRP A 405 -21.03 1.34 -5.59
N VAL A 406 -20.94 1.35 -6.91
CA VAL A 406 -22.08 1.49 -7.81
C VAL A 406 -21.82 0.73 -9.12
N LEU A 407 -22.78 0.73 -10.05
CA LEU A 407 -22.62 0.27 -11.44
C LEU A 407 -22.14 -1.19 -11.60
N GLY A 408 -22.53 -2.07 -10.67
CA GLY A 408 -22.24 -3.50 -10.79
C GLY A 408 -20.86 -3.92 -10.29
N TYR A 409 -20.23 -3.15 -9.41
CA TYR A 409 -18.95 -3.52 -8.80
C TYR A 409 -19.01 -4.91 -8.14
N SER A 410 -18.04 -5.77 -8.45
CA SER A 410 -18.03 -7.17 -7.99
C SER A 410 -16.64 -7.65 -7.53
N GLY A 411 -15.78 -6.74 -7.12
CA GLY A 411 -14.43 -7.03 -6.62
C GLY A 411 -14.39 -7.67 -5.23
N LYS A 412 -13.18 -7.94 -4.76
CA LYS A 412 -12.90 -8.48 -3.44
C LYS A 412 -12.03 -7.51 -2.66
N LEU A 413 -12.42 -7.26 -1.40
CA LEU A 413 -11.71 -6.34 -0.52
C LEU A 413 -11.33 -7.03 0.79
N GLN A 414 -10.10 -6.78 1.30
CA GLN A 414 -9.70 -7.29 2.60
C GLN A 414 -8.79 -6.31 3.35
N HIS A 415 -8.85 -6.34 4.69
CA HIS A 415 -8.11 -5.44 5.57
C HIS A 415 -8.46 -3.98 5.31
N ILE A 416 -9.72 -3.63 5.54
CA ILE A 416 -10.24 -2.29 5.33
C ILE A 416 -10.40 -1.59 6.68
N LEU A 417 -9.76 -0.44 6.82
CA LEU A 417 -9.87 0.40 8.00
C LEU A 417 -10.45 1.76 7.63
N VAL A 418 -11.59 2.09 8.21
CA VAL A 418 -12.25 3.38 8.09
C VAL A 418 -12.24 4.09 9.43
N ASP A 419 -11.78 5.33 9.45
CA ASP A 419 -11.78 6.20 10.64
C ASP A 419 -12.45 7.54 10.32
N GLN A 420 -13.72 7.65 10.68
CA GLN A 420 -14.54 8.87 10.53
C GLN A 420 -14.60 9.67 11.83
N THR A 421 -13.44 9.93 12.45
CA THR A 421 -13.37 10.56 13.76
C THR A 421 -13.77 12.03 13.79
N ASN A 422 -13.71 12.76 12.68
CA ASN A 422 -13.94 14.19 12.65
C ASN A 422 -15.01 14.67 11.67
N SER A 423 -15.44 13.82 10.74
CA SER A 423 -16.50 14.09 9.77
C SER A 423 -16.93 12.79 9.08
N GLY A 424 -17.71 12.89 8.04
CA GLY A 424 -18.11 11.79 7.19
C GLY A 424 -19.60 11.54 7.23
N ASP A 425 -20.11 10.99 6.13
CA ASP A 425 -21.50 10.52 6.07
C ASP A 425 -21.53 9.02 6.37
N ASN A 426 -20.99 8.16 5.53
CA ASN A 426 -21.02 6.73 5.80
C ASN A 426 -19.62 6.10 5.82
N CYS A 427 -19.49 4.94 6.46
CA CYS A 427 -18.30 4.11 6.24
C CYS A 427 -18.41 3.37 4.91
N ILE A 428 -19.61 2.96 4.54
CA ILE A 428 -19.93 2.37 3.24
C ILE A 428 -21.28 2.92 2.77
N GLU A 429 -21.29 3.53 1.60
CA GLU A 429 -22.47 3.67 0.77
C GLU A 429 -22.46 2.59 -0.32
N ALA A 430 -23.63 2.07 -0.70
CA ALA A 430 -23.70 0.94 -1.60
C ALA A 430 -24.93 0.99 -2.49
N ASP A 431 -24.68 1.16 -3.78
CA ASP A 431 -25.70 1.16 -4.82
C ASP A 431 -25.48 0.03 -5.86
N ASN A 432 -26.55 -0.44 -6.44
CA ASN A 432 -26.45 -1.20 -7.69
C ASN A 432 -26.45 -0.25 -8.89
N LEU A 433 -27.60 0.33 -9.16
CA LEU A 433 -27.79 1.37 -10.18
C LEU A 433 -29.13 2.08 -9.89
N SER A 434 -29.06 3.31 -9.42
CA SER A 434 -30.26 4.08 -9.01
C SER A 434 -31.30 4.21 -10.14
N ALA A 435 -30.88 4.35 -11.40
CA ALA A 435 -31.76 4.42 -12.54
C ALA A 435 -32.41 3.06 -12.91
N ASN A 436 -31.79 1.93 -12.50
CA ASN A 436 -32.31 0.58 -12.72
C ASN A 436 -31.82 -0.36 -11.60
N PRO A 437 -32.47 -0.39 -10.44
CA PRO A 437 -32.03 -1.17 -9.29
C PRO A 437 -31.93 -2.69 -9.51
N THR A 438 -32.49 -3.18 -10.62
CA THR A 438 -32.43 -4.59 -11.01
C THR A 438 -31.37 -4.90 -12.06
N ALA A 439 -30.56 -3.92 -12.44
CA ALA A 439 -29.49 -4.08 -13.42
C ALA A 439 -28.49 -5.21 -13.03
N THR A 440 -27.95 -5.84 -14.06
CA THR A 440 -27.00 -6.96 -13.91
C THR A 440 -25.74 -6.72 -14.75
N PRO A 441 -24.55 -7.12 -14.25
CA PRO A 441 -24.32 -7.76 -12.95
C PRO A 441 -24.69 -6.83 -11.81
N ARG A 442 -25.13 -7.41 -10.68
CA ARG A 442 -25.43 -6.63 -9.48
C ARG A 442 -24.14 -6.17 -8.82
N SER A 443 -24.09 -4.94 -8.28
CA SER A 443 -23.07 -4.56 -7.31
C SER A 443 -23.14 -5.51 -6.12
N MET A 444 -22.12 -6.35 -5.93
CA MET A 444 -22.07 -7.34 -4.86
C MET A 444 -20.62 -7.73 -4.55
N PRO A 445 -19.81 -6.81 -4.04
CA PRO A 445 -18.44 -7.13 -3.64
C PRO A 445 -18.40 -8.11 -2.47
N SER A 446 -17.27 -8.81 -2.35
CA SER A 446 -16.96 -9.66 -1.18
C SER A 446 -15.90 -8.97 -0.33
N VAL A 447 -16.24 -8.63 0.91
CA VAL A 447 -15.38 -7.89 1.82
C VAL A 447 -15.11 -8.71 3.08
N SER A 448 -13.86 -8.76 3.51
CA SER A 448 -13.48 -9.42 4.76
C SER A 448 -12.53 -8.55 5.58
N ASN A 449 -12.54 -8.70 6.91
CA ASN A 449 -11.66 -7.97 7.81
C ASN A 449 -11.81 -6.43 7.67
N LEU A 450 -13.03 -5.95 7.88
CA LEU A 450 -13.36 -4.53 7.92
C LEU A 450 -13.46 -4.04 9.36
N THR A 451 -12.81 -2.92 9.67
CA THR A 451 -13.08 -2.11 10.87
C THR A 451 -13.57 -0.74 10.44
N CYS A 452 -14.72 -0.31 10.94
CA CYS A 452 -15.21 1.04 10.80
C CYS A 452 -15.33 1.70 12.18
N VAL A 453 -14.74 2.87 12.33
CA VAL A 453 -14.77 3.67 13.55
C VAL A 453 -15.49 4.98 13.25
N GLY A 454 -16.72 5.08 13.72
CA GLY A 454 -17.50 6.32 13.66
C GLY A 454 -17.25 7.23 14.85
N SER A 455 -17.73 8.46 14.79
CA SER A 455 -17.68 9.43 15.87
C SER A 455 -18.90 10.36 15.91
N SER A 456 -19.06 11.08 17.01
CA SER A 456 -20.06 12.16 17.11
C SER A 456 -19.78 13.35 16.17
N GLY A 457 -18.62 13.38 15.52
CA GLY A 457 -18.26 14.40 14.52
C GLY A 457 -18.74 14.08 13.10
N MET A 458 -19.27 12.87 12.86
CA MET A 458 -19.90 12.53 11.59
C MET A 458 -21.15 13.37 11.32
N SER A 459 -21.62 13.38 10.09
CA SER A 459 -22.90 13.95 9.67
C SER A 459 -24.04 13.45 10.58
N SER A 460 -25.04 14.29 10.82
CA SER A 460 -26.24 13.85 11.57
C SER A 460 -27.04 12.76 10.87
N LYS A 461 -26.67 12.42 9.63
CA LYS A 461 -27.21 11.30 8.85
C LYS A 461 -26.22 10.15 8.73
N GLY A 462 -25.02 10.30 9.28
CA GLY A 462 -23.92 9.35 9.11
C GLY A 462 -24.21 7.95 9.63
N HIS A 463 -24.05 6.95 8.78
CA HIS A 463 -24.27 5.54 9.05
C HIS A 463 -22.95 4.77 9.09
N ALA A 464 -22.95 3.58 9.66
CA ALA A 464 -21.90 2.61 9.33
C ALA A 464 -22.10 2.12 7.88
N PHE A 465 -23.33 1.76 7.52
CA PHE A 465 -23.65 1.33 6.16
C PHE A 465 -24.98 1.93 5.70
N GLU A 466 -25.01 2.46 4.48
CA GLU A 466 -26.22 2.75 3.72
C GLU A 466 -26.29 1.86 2.49
N LEU A 467 -27.30 1.00 2.42
CA LEU A 467 -27.47 -0.03 1.39
C LEU A 467 -28.75 0.25 0.62
N LYS A 468 -28.62 0.68 -0.65
CA LYS A 468 -29.76 1.18 -1.42
C LYS A 468 -29.73 0.74 -2.91
N ALA A 469 -30.69 1.20 -3.68
CA ALA A 469 -30.79 1.01 -5.13
C ALA A 469 -30.56 -0.44 -5.62
N GLY A 470 -30.98 -1.44 -4.82
CA GLY A 470 -30.88 -2.85 -5.22
C GLY A 470 -29.49 -3.48 -5.06
N THR A 471 -28.58 -2.87 -4.32
CA THR A 471 -27.24 -3.42 -4.10
C THR A 471 -27.24 -4.81 -3.44
N GLY A 472 -26.18 -5.56 -3.62
CA GLY A 472 -25.78 -6.72 -2.84
C GLY A 472 -24.49 -6.42 -2.08
N MET A 473 -24.22 -7.26 -1.09
CA MET A 473 -23.04 -7.11 -0.23
C MET A 473 -22.73 -8.44 0.47
N LYS A 474 -21.49 -8.88 0.46
CA LYS A 474 -21.03 -10.03 1.24
C LYS A 474 -19.92 -9.61 2.18
N LEU A 475 -20.29 -9.26 3.40
CA LEU A 475 -19.34 -8.91 4.45
C LEU A 475 -19.06 -10.07 5.40
N SER A 476 -17.82 -10.20 5.83
CA SER A 476 -17.38 -11.14 6.85
C SER A 476 -16.28 -10.54 7.72
N ASN A 477 -16.22 -10.98 8.99
CA ASN A 477 -15.19 -10.56 9.93
C ASN A 477 -15.16 -9.03 10.15
N VAL A 478 -16.31 -8.45 10.49
CA VAL A 478 -16.54 -7.01 10.57
C VAL A 478 -16.55 -6.51 12.01
N VAL A 479 -15.94 -5.37 12.23
CA VAL A 479 -15.99 -4.62 13.50
C VAL A 479 -16.53 -3.22 13.24
N LEU A 480 -17.65 -2.86 13.88
CA LEU A 480 -18.17 -1.49 13.89
C LEU A 480 -18.00 -0.92 15.30
N GLY A 481 -17.15 0.09 15.44
CA GLY A 481 -16.83 0.76 16.69
C GLY A 481 -17.17 2.25 16.67
N GLY A 482 -17.09 2.88 17.84
CA GLY A 482 -17.38 4.32 17.97
C GLY A 482 -18.86 4.66 17.98
N GLU A 483 -19.21 5.83 17.51
CA GLU A 483 -20.56 6.42 17.50
C GLU A 483 -21.01 6.71 16.07
N PHE A 484 -22.27 6.42 15.78
CA PHE A 484 -22.88 6.74 14.49
C PHE A 484 -24.11 7.60 14.75
N PRO A 485 -24.06 8.91 14.41
CA PRO A 485 -25.11 9.85 14.80
C PRO A 485 -26.38 9.82 13.96
N ALA A 486 -26.54 8.89 13.07
CA ALA A 486 -27.62 8.73 12.06
C ALA A 486 -29.07 8.97 12.53
N GLY A 487 -29.28 9.36 13.77
CA GLY A 487 -30.59 9.78 14.31
C GLY A 487 -31.67 8.73 14.14
N ALA A 488 -32.71 9.10 13.41
CA ALA A 488 -33.86 8.24 13.19
C ALA A 488 -33.68 7.19 12.07
N GLU A 489 -32.61 7.27 11.30
CA GLU A 489 -32.38 6.36 10.16
C GLU A 489 -31.55 5.13 10.54
N GLY A 490 -30.93 5.14 11.74
CA GLY A 490 -30.20 4.00 12.28
C GLY A 490 -28.75 3.90 11.81
N CYS A 491 -27.97 3.12 12.52
CA CYS A 491 -26.56 2.90 12.23
C CYS A 491 -26.31 2.10 10.94
N ILE A 492 -27.18 1.15 10.64
CA ILE A 492 -27.21 0.43 9.35
C ILE A 492 -28.56 0.72 8.71
N ARG A 493 -28.53 1.37 7.59
CA ARG A 493 -29.71 1.70 6.79
C ARG A 493 -29.81 0.78 5.58
N ILE A 494 -30.97 0.17 5.39
CA ILE A 494 -31.33 -0.56 4.17
C ILE A 494 -32.51 0.18 3.55
N ALA A 495 -32.34 0.69 2.35
CA ALA A 495 -33.29 1.59 1.71
C ALA A 495 -33.71 1.11 0.31
N GLY A 496 -34.94 1.49 -0.05
CA GLY A 496 -35.52 1.22 -1.36
C GLY A 496 -36.11 -0.18 -1.50
N THR A 497 -37.36 -0.26 -1.97
CA THR A 497 -38.14 -1.51 -2.16
C THR A 497 -37.35 -2.58 -2.93
N ASP A 498 -36.57 -2.16 -3.92
CA ASP A 498 -35.78 -3.08 -4.75
C ASP A 498 -34.68 -3.78 -3.99
N THR A 499 -34.02 -3.08 -3.06
CA THR A 499 -32.98 -3.67 -2.19
C THR A 499 -33.56 -4.80 -1.33
N PHE A 500 -34.69 -4.55 -0.71
CA PHE A 500 -35.42 -5.56 0.06
C PHE A 500 -35.91 -6.72 -0.79
N THR A 501 -36.61 -6.43 -1.89
CA THR A 501 -37.21 -7.45 -2.76
C THR A 501 -36.16 -8.39 -3.33
N GLN A 502 -35.00 -7.87 -3.69
CA GLN A 502 -33.89 -8.66 -4.24
C GLN A 502 -33.11 -9.45 -3.18
N SER A 503 -33.22 -9.08 -1.91
CA SER A 503 -32.54 -9.76 -0.80
C SER A 503 -33.39 -10.83 -0.15
N GLY A 504 -34.73 -10.81 -0.35
CA GLY A 504 -35.70 -11.78 0.18
C GLY A 504 -36.98 -11.11 0.63
N ALA A 505 -38.13 -11.72 0.36
CA ALA A 505 -39.44 -11.16 0.70
C ALA A 505 -39.71 -11.17 2.22
N THR A 506 -39.04 -12.02 2.96
CA THR A 506 -39.11 -12.12 4.44
C THR A 506 -37.73 -12.46 5.01
N ILE A 507 -37.55 -12.28 6.30
CA ILE A 507 -36.31 -12.68 7.00
C ILE A 507 -36.00 -14.18 6.83
N ALA A 508 -37.03 -15.03 6.76
CA ALA A 508 -36.85 -16.46 6.57
C ALA A 508 -36.44 -16.84 5.12
N GLU A 509 -36.60 -15.91 4.19
CA GLU A 509 -36.33 -16.11 2.76
C GLU A 509 -35.12 -15.29 2.27
N LEU A 510 -34.29 -14.78 3.18
CA LEU A 510 -33.05 -14.12 2.81
C LEU A 510 -32.19 -15.04 1.96
N ASN A 511 -31.76 -14.53 0.80
CA ASN A 511 -31.07 -15.31 -0.23
C ASN A 511 -29.54 -15.11 -0.25
N GLY A 512 -28.98 -14.37 0.73
CA GLY A 512 -27.56 -14.07 0.83
C GLY A 512 -27.08 -12.95 -0.10
N THR A 513 -27.98 -12.19 -0.74
CA THR A 513 -27.60 -10.99 -1.51
C THR A 513 -27.04 -9.91 -0.61
N LEU A 514 -27.68 -9.69 0.55
CA LEU A 514 -27.10 -8.88 1.64
C LEU A 514 -26.70 -9.83 2.77
N GLU A 515 -25.40 -9.90 3.02
CA GLU A 515 -24.81 -10.77 4.06
C GLU A 515 -23.79 -10.00 4.90
N MET A 516 -23.88 -10.13 6.22
CA MET A 516 -22.89 -9.63 7.18
C MET A 516 -22.69 -10.64 8.29
N ARG A 517 -21.70 -11.51 8.17
CA ARG A 517 -21.45 -12.61 9.11
C ARG A 517 -20.16 -12.41 9.90
N ASP A 518 -20.04 -13.14 11.00
CA ASP A 518 -18.84 -13.12 11.84
C ASP A 518 -18.47 -11.68 12.24
N SER A 519 -19.43 -10.95 12.83
CA SER A 519 -19.30 -9.52 13.05
C SER A 519 -19.55 -9.11 14.51
N ARG A 520 -18.91 -8.01 14.90
CA ARG A 520 -19.10 -7.37 16.20
C ARG A 520 -19.43 -5.89 16.00
N ILE A 521 -20.61 -5.47 16.42
CA ILE A 521 -21.00 -4.07 16.38
C ILE A 521 -21.16 -3.49 17.79
N THR A 522 -20.84 -2.21 17.93
CA THR A 522 -20.98 -1.48 19.20
C THR A 522 -22.42 -1.49 19.70
N THR A 523 -22.59 -1.45 21.01
CA THR A 523 -23.93 -1.35 21.63
C THR A 523 -24.70 -0.12 21.20
N GLN A 524 -24.02 0.98 20.91
CA GLN A 524 -24.67 2.19 20.36
C GLN A 524 -25.29 1.90 19.00
N CYS A 525 -24.54 1.30 18.09
CA CYS A 525 -25.03 0.86 16.79
C CYS A 525 -26.16 -0.15 16.94
N GLY A 526 -26.00 -1.15 17.81
CA GLY A 526 -27.01 -2.17 18.05
C GLY A 526 -28.35 -1.66 18.62
N ASN A 527 -28.33 -0.54 19.31
CA ASN A 527 -29.56 0.11 19.80
C ASN A 527 -30.18 1.05 18.77
N ASN A 528 -29.48 1.36 17.72
CA ASN A 528 -29.87 2.32 16.66
C ASN A 528 -29.84 1.70 15.26
N LEU A 529 -30.15 0.42 15.14
CA LEU A 529 -30.46 -0.18 13.85
C LEU A 529 -31.83 0.23 13.38
N GLU A 530 -31.97 0.51 12.10
CA GLU A 530 -33.26 0.87 11.50
C GLU A 530 -34.33 -0.18 11.84
N GLY A 531 -35.48 0.27 12.38
CA GLY A 531 -36.54 -0.61 12.82
C GLY A 531 -36.30 -1.35 14.15
N GLY A 532 -35.22 -1.03 14.88
CA GLY A 532 -34.95 -1.51 16.23
C GLY A 532 -35.90 -0.94 17.28
N SER A 533 -35.53 -0.99 18.57
CA SER A 533 -36.34 -0.50 19.69
C SER A 533 -36.54 1.02 19.74
N VAL A 534 -35.86 1.77 18.88
CA VAL A 534 -36.01 3.22 18.74
C VAL A 534 -37.22 3.53 17.86
N THR A 535 -38.08 4.43 18.29
CA THR A 535 -39.20 4.91 17.49
C THR A 535 -38.64 5.75 16.34
N LEU A 536 -38.54 5.16 15.16
CA LEU A 536 -38.05 5.84 13.97
C LEU A 536 -39.06 6.86 13.48
N SER A 537 -38.59 8.00 13.02
CA SER A 537 -39.44 9.03 12.41
C SER A 537 -39.83 8.69 10.97
N LYS A 538 -39.16 7.73 10.34
CA LYS A 538 -39.47 7.23 9.00
C LYS A 538 -40.03 5.81 9.09
N PRO A 539 -41.03 5.45 8.24
CA PRO A 539 -41.50 4.07 8.14
C PRO A 539 -40.41 3.19 7.55
N VAL A 540 -40.38 1.91 7.95
CA VAL A 540 -39.55 0.89 7.31
C VAL A 540 -39.90 0.82 5.81
N GLU A 541 -38.89 0.92 4.96
CA GLU A 541 -39.12 0.98 3.49
C GLU A 541 -39.38 -0.40 2.84
N GLY A 542 -39.31 -1.47 3.62
CA GLY A 542 -39.42 -2.83 3.13
C GLY A 542 -40.18 -3.79 4.05
N PRO A 543 -40.28 -5.08 3.69
CA PRO A 543 -41.02 -6.09 4.42
C PRO A 543 -40.35 -6.54 5.73
N TRP A 544 -39.15 -6.14 5.97
CA TRP A 544 -38.34 -6.39 7.18
C TRP A 544 -37.42 -5.19 7.44
N ASN A 545 -36.71 -5.18 8.54
CA ASN A 545 -35.84 -4.06 8.95
C ASN A 545 -34.39 -4.50 9.20
N ALA A 546 -33.47 -3.56 9.31
CA ALA A 546 -32.05 -3.83 9.52
C ALA A 546 -31.76 -4.57 10.82
N SER A 547 -32.56 -4.34 11.87
CA SER A 547 -32.39 -5.06 13.15
C SER A 547 -32.72 -6.55 13.01
N ASP A 548 -33.85 -6.89 12.35
CA ASP A 548 -34.23 -8.27 12.11
C ASP A 548 -33.25 -8.95 11.15
N TRP A 549 -32.82 -8.23 10.10
CA TRP A 549 -31.80 -8.70 9.17
C TRP A 549 -30.48 -9.02 9.88
N TYR A 550 -29.96 -8.10 10.72
CA TYR A 550 -28.73 -8.31 11.42
C TYR A 550 -28.83 -9.46 12.44
N GLY A 551 -29.95 -9.58 13.14
CA GLY A 551 -30.22 -10.68 14.05
C GLY A 551 -30.30 -12.06 13.38
N ALA A 552 -30.56 -12.11 12.07
CA ALA A 552 -30.59 -13.33 11.26
C ALA A 552 -29.18 -13.71 10.70
N GLN A 553 -28.19 -12.84 10.79
CA GLN A 553 -26.85 -13.09 10.26
C GLN A 553 -26.06 -14.06 11.15
N THR A 554 -25.26 -14.92 10.53
CA THR A 554 -24.47 -15.94 11.22
C THR A 554 -23.34 -15.32 12.06
N ASN A 555 -23.23 -15.72 13.32
CA ASN A 555 -22.19 -15.29 14.27
C ASN A 555 -22.08 -13.75 14.41
N SER A 556 -23.17 -13.02 14.19
CA SER A 556 -23.22 -11.57 14.31
C SER A 556 -23.72 -11.17 15.68
N THR A 557 -23.01 -10.27 16.35
CA THR A 557 -23.25 -9.96 17.75
C THR A 557 -23.13 -8.47 18.05
N ILE A 558 -23.96 -8.00 19.00
CA ILE A 558 -23.92 -6.64 19.53
C ILE A 558 -23.21 -6.66 20.89
N GLY A 559 -22.30 -5.74 21.14
CA GLY A 559 -21.64 -5.65 22.44
C GLY A 559 -20.44 -4.72 22.47
N VAL A 560 -19.59 -4.90 23.47
CA VAL A 560 -18.39 -4.06 23.63
C VAL A 560 -17.45 -4.28 22.44
N VAL A 561 -17.03 -3.17 21.83
CA VAL A 561 -15.99 -3.11 20.80
C VAL A 561 -14.79 -2.43 21.45
N ASP A 562 -13.79 -3.23 21.84
CA ASP A 562 -12.55 -2.77 22.45
C ASP A 562 -11.49 -2.55 21.37
N LEU A 563 -11.37 -1.33 20.89
CA LEU A 563 -10.30 -0.90 20.00
C LEU A 563 -9.22 -0.18 20.82
N GLY A 564 -7.99 -0.48 20.56
CA GLY A 564 -6.84 0.01 21.31
C GLY A 564 -5.66 0.35 20.39
N GLY A 565 -4.47 0.27 20.97
CA GLY A 565 -3.25 0.67 20.31
C GLY A 565 -3.09 2.19 20.27
N LYS A 566 -1.99 2.64 19.66
CA LYS A 566 -1.66 4.07 19.62
C LYS A 566 -2.69 4.89 18.82
N ASN A 567 -3.28 4.28 17.80
CA ASN A 567 -4.22 4.93 16.89
C ASN A 567 -5.69 4.65 17.23
N GLY A 568 -5.97 3.76 18.20
CA GLY A 568 -7.34 3.38 18.54
C GLY A 568 -8.00 2.41 17.54
N TRP A 569 -7.22 1.70 16.74
CA TRP A 569 -7.71 0.83 15.66
C TRP A 569 -7.49 -0.65 15.89
N ALA A 570 -6.47 -1.00 16.67
CA ALA A 570 -6.12 -2.39 16.90
C ALA A 570 -7.15 -3.07 17.82
N ASN A 571 -7.47 -4.32 17.52
CA ASN A 571 -8.36 -5.11 18.36
C ASN A 571 -7.78 -5.31 19.76
N GLY A 572 -8.63 -5.17 20.77
CA GLY A 572 -8.36 -5.63 22.11
C GLY A 572 -8.64 -7.14 22.27
N SER A 573 -8.47 -7.63 23.50
CA SER A 573 -8.60 -9.05 23.80
C SER A 573 -10.00 -9.60 23.57
N THR A 574 -11.04 -8.79 23.76
CA THR A 574 -12.44 -9.18 23.56
C THR A 574 -12.74 -9.45 22.08
N LEU A 575 -12.23 -8.61 21.17
CA LEU A 575 -12.40 -8.80 19.73
C LEU A 575 -11.56 -9.99 19.23
N ASN A 576 -10.33 -10.11 19.69
CA ASN A 576 -9.44 -11.21 19.31
C ASN A 576 -9.88 -12.59 19.84
N ALA A 577 -10.83 -12.62 20.78
CA ALA A 577 -11.47 -13.87 21.21
C ALA A 577 -12.59 -14.35 20.27
N ILE A 578 -13.02 -13.53 19.32
CA ILE A 578 -14.04 -13.89 18.33
C ILE A 578 -13.33 -14.58 17.15
N PRO A 579 -13.67 -15.83 16.84
CA PRO A 579 -13.02 -16.55 15.75
C PRO A 579 -13.40 -15.92 14.40
N ALA A 580 -12.41 -15.74 13.54
CA ALA A 580 -12.64 -15.33 12.16
C ALA A 580 -13.09 -16.53 11.30
N ASN A 581 -13.86 -16.24 10.27
CA ASN A 581 -14.27 -17.20 9.26
C ASN A 581 -14.06 -16.60 7.87
N ILE A 582 -12.83 -16.74 7.38
CA ILE A 582 -12.40 -16.12 6.13
C ILE A 582 -12.99 -16.86 4.93
N PRO A 583 -13.45 -16.17 3.89
CA PRO A 583 -13.91 -16.81 2.66
C PRO A 583 -12.85 -17.71 2.05
N ALA A 584 -13.26 -18.88 1.57
CA ALA A 584 -12.38 -19.90 0.99
C ALA A 584 -12.01 -19.57 -0.48
N ASP A 585 -11.52 -18.35 -0.72
CA ASP A 585 -11.05 -17.88 -2.01
C ASP A 585 -9.58 -17.49 -1.88
N ALA A 586 -8.76 -17.78 -2.90
CA ALA A 586 -7.31 -17.56 -2.86
C ALA A 586 -6.90 -16.07 -2.71
N PHE A 587 -7.80 -15.14 -2.97
CA PHE A 587 -7.56 -13.73 -2.74
C PHE A 587 -7.42 -13.40 -1.25
N PHE A 588 -8.23 -14.03 -0.38
CA PHE A 588 -8.28 -13.67 1.04
C PHE A 588 -7.13 -14.33 1.83
N ASP A 589 -6.38 -13.52 2.56
CA ASP A 589 -5.41 -13.97 3.54
C ASP A 589 -6.13 -14.69 4.67
N GLN A 590 -5.69 -15.89 4.99
CA GLN A 590 -6.28 -16.71 6.05
C GLN A 590 -5.78 -16.24 7.41
N VAL A 591 -6.56 -15.39 8.08
CA VAL A 591 -6.25 -14.82 9.39
C VAL A 591 -7.20 -15.33 10.46
N ASP A 592 -6.83 -15.22 11.73
CA ASP A 592 -7.54 -15.77 12.88
C ASP A 592 -8.32 -14.71 13.70
N TYR A 593 -8.53 -13.51 13.13
CA TYR A 593 -9.17 -12.38 13.78
C TYR A 593 -10.22 -11.71 12.90
N ILE A 594 -11.21 -11.06 13.51
CA ILE A 594 -12.17 -10.18 12.87
C ILE A 594 -11.62 -8.74 12.82
N GLY A 595 -12.20 -7.88 11.99
CA GLY A 595 -11.73 -6.49 11.85
C GLY A 595 -10.43 -6.36 11.05
N ALA A 596 -9.99 -5.12 10.84
CA ALA A 596 -8.87 -4.79 9.95
C ALA A 596 -7.49 -5.02 10.57
N VAL A 597 -7.34 -4.80 11.88
CA VAL A 597 -6.05 -4.82 12.60
C VAL A 597 -6.16 -5.72 13.82
N LYS A 598 -5.38 -6.81 13.84
CA LYS A 598 -5.40 -7.81 14.92
C LYS A 598 -4.99 -7.23 16.27
N ASP A 599 -3.86 -6.56 16.30
CA ASP A 599 -3.27 -6.00 17.52
C ASP A 599 -2.23 -4.93 17.17
N GLU A 600 -1.72 -4.22 18.18
CA GLU A 600 -0.75 -3.15 17.96
C GLU A 600 0.57 -3.62 17.35
N SER A 601 0.96 -4.87 17.56
CA SER A 601 2.23 -5.42 17.04
C SER A 601 2.15 -5.77 15.55
N SER A 602 0.94 -6.07 15.07
CA SER A 602 0.63 -6.41 13.67
C SER A 602 -0.11 -5.29 12.93
N ASP A 603 -0.05 -4.06 13.46
CA ASP A 603 -0.67 -2.89 12.85
C ASP A 603 0.01 -2.53 11.52
N TRP A 604 -0.63 -2.92 10.43
CA TRP A 604 -0.15 -2.73 9.07
C TRP A 604 -0.19 -1.26 8.61
N THR A 605 -0.89 -0.40 9.32
CA THR A 605 -0.95 1.04 9.00
C THR A 605 0.34 1.76 9.37
N LYS A 606 1.14 1.20 10.29
CA LYS A 606 2.36 1.84 10.79
C LYS A 606 3.47 1.92 9.75
N GLY A 607 4.15 3.06 9.75
CA GLY A 607 5.38 3.31 9.01
C GLY A 607 5.17 3.92 7.63
N TRP A 608 3.98 3.81 7.04
CA TRP A 608 3.70 4.36 5.72
C TRP A 608 2.50 5.33 5.68
N SER A 609 1.53 5.17 6.57
CA SER A 609 0.33 6.00 6.55
C SER A 609 0.52 7.35 7.25
N PHE A 610 -0.23 8.34 6.82
CA PHE A 610 -0.32 9.64 7.47
C PHE A 610 -1.22 9.54 8.70
N THR A 611 -0.69 9.90 9.87
CA THR A 611 -1.40 9.86 11.16
C THR A 611 -1.28 11.17 11.94
N GLY A 612 -0.81 12.24 11.29
CA GLY A 612 -0.54 13.53 11.93
C GLY A 612 -1.76 14.29 12.40
N TYR A 613 -2.97 13.79 12.13
CA TYR A 613 -4.25 14.37 12.51
C TYR A 613 -4.78 13.87 13.88
N LYS A 614 -4.12 12.92 14.53
CA LYS A 614 -4.50 12.36 15.85
C LYS A 614 -3.66 12.92 16.98
#